data_71ea7233d2e3d6e8e1c2e36aac1ef179
#
_entry.id   71ea7233d2e3d6e8e1c2e36aac1ef179
#
_cell.length_a   1.000
_cell.length_b   1.000
_cell.length_c   1.000
_cell.angle_alpha   90.00
_cell.angle_beta   90.00
_cell.angle_gamma   90.00
#
_symmetry.space_group_name_H-M   'P 1'
#
loop_
_entity.id
_entity.type
_entity.pdbx_description
1 polymer ?
#
loop_
_entity_poly.entity_id
_entity_poly.type
_entity_poly.pdbx_seq_one_letter_code
_entity_poly.pdbx_strand_id
1 'polypeptide(L)'
;MLIYRPRERTPHVLKFASEPSTGEMEAILGGQFKNVPGFLSVEHEGIVHRCVALCAENGSDKKPPLNVAATILWDLALRRDLGIGLIGRNGTRADDLAGPVAIFFAN
;
A
#
# COMPACT_ATOMS: atom_id res chain seq x y z
N MET A 1 -2.19 8.90 -8.49
CA MET A 1 -1.53 7.92 -7.60
C MET A 1 -1.31 8.53 -6.23
N LEU A 2 -1.61 7.78 -5.19
CA LEU A 2 -1.30 8.17 -3.82
C LEU A 2 -0.04 7.42 -3.37
N ILE A 3 0.87 8.13 -2.69
CA ILE A 3 2.05 7.52 -2.09
C ILE A 3 1.96 7.71 -0.58
N TYR A 4 1.93 6.59 0.15
CA TYR A 4 2.05 6.58 1.60
C TYR A 4 3.50 6.22 1.95
N ARG A 5 4.19 7.14 2.59
CA ARG A 5 5.57 6.92 3.03
C ARG A 5 5.61 6.53 4.50
N PRO A 6 6.60 5.73 4.92
CA PRO A 6 6.77 5.42 6.33
C PRO A 6 6.83 6.69 7.18
N ARG A 7 6.25 6.64 8.39
CA ARG A 7 6.19 7.74 9.35
C ARG A 7 5.32 8.93 8.94
N GLU A 8 4.64 8.86 7.79
CA GLU A 8 3.71 9.88 7.35
C GLU A 8 2.29 9.36 7.48
N ARG A 9 1.37 10.22 7.93
CA ARG A 9 -0.04 9.85 8.13
C ARG A 9 -0.90 10.14 6.91
N THR A 10 -0.45 11.06 6.06
CA THR A 10 -1.20 11.49 4.89
C THR A 10 -0.45 11.14 3.62
N PRO A 11 -1.16 10.81 2.55
CA PRO A 11 -0.50 10.47 1.30
C PRO A 11 -0.01 11.70 0.54
N HIS A 12 0.98 11.48 -0.29
CA HIS A 12 1.37 12.43 -1.34
C HIS A 12 0.63 12.08 -2.60
N VAL A 13 0.01 13.06 -3.24
CA VAL A 13 -0.68 12.87 -4.50
C VAL A 13 0.30 13.16 -5.64
N LEU A 14 0.58 12.16 -6.46
CA LEU A 14 1.42 12.31 -7.63
C LEU A 14 0.55 12.18 -8.87
N LYS A 15 0.69 13.15 -9.78
CA LYS A 15 -0.02 13.17 -11.05
C LYS A 15 0.95 12.86 -12.18
N PHE A 16 0.55 11.97 -13.05
CA PHE A 16 1.33 11.60 -14.23
C PHE A 16 0.54 11.93 -15.49
N ALA A 17 1.24 12.40 -16.52
CA ALA A 17 0.61 12.65 -17.83
C ALA A 17 0.19 11.34 -18.50
N SER A 18 0.86 10.25 -18.17
CA SER A 18 0.55 8.90 -18.64
C SER A 18 0.88 7.91 -17.54
N GLU A 19 0.53 6.64 -17.71
CA GLU A 19 0.85 5.61 -16.75
C GLU A 19 2.36 5.56 -16.50
N PRO A 20 2.81 5.57 -15.23
CA PRO A 20 4.25 5.51 -14.94
C PRO A 20 4.87 4.22 -15.44
N SER A 21 6.11 4.33 -15.93
CA SER A 21 6.87 3.17 -16.38
C SER A 21 7.33 2.32 -15.19
N THR A 22 7.74 1.09 -15.46
CA THR A 22 8.30 0.20 -14.44
C THR A 22 9.50 0.85 -13.75
N GLY A 23 10.39 1.49 -14.51
CA GLY A 23 11.55 2.19 -13.94
C GLY A 23 11.16 3.35 -13.03
N GLU A 24 10.14 4.12 -13.41
CA GLU A 24 9.63 5.20 -12.57
C GLU A 24 9.05 4.64 -11.26
N MET A 25 8.30 3.54 -11.32
CA MET A 25 7.73 2.90 -10.15
C MET A 25 8.83 2.33 -9.24
N GLU A 26 9.85 1.70 -9.82
CA GLU A 26 10.99 1.20 -9.04
C GLU A 26 11.73 2.33 -8.31
N ALA A 27 11.88 3.48 -8.97
CA ALA A 27 12.52 4.64 -8.35
C ALA A 27 11.68 5.17 -7.17
N ILE A 28 10.35 5.21 -7.32
CA ILE A 28 9.44 5.68 -6.28
C ILE A 28 9.41 4.71 -5.10
N LEU A 29 9.37 3.42 -5.37
CA LEU A 29 9.21 2.39 -4.34
C LEU A 29 10.53 1.86 -3.78
N GLY A 30 11.64 2.24 -4.38
CA GLY A 30 12.95 1.87 -3.88
C GLY A 30 13.48 0.53 -4.38
N GLY A 31 12.94 0.02 -5.48
CA GLY A 31 13.40 -1.23 -6.09
C GLY A 31 12.25 -2.01 -6.72
N GLN A 32 12.48 -3.28 -6.98
CA GLN A 32 11.44 -4.15 -7.52
C GLN A 32 10.21 -4.13 -6.62
N PHE A 33 9.04 -4.18 -7.22
CA PHE A 33 7.78 -4.03 -6.50
C PHE A 33 6.82 -5.17 -6.83
N LYS A 34 5.81 -5.32 -5.97
CA LYS A 34 4.76 -6.33 -6.10
C LYS A 34 3.42 -5.76 -5.66
N ASN A 35 2.34 -6.41 -6.09
CA ASN A 35 1.00 -6.07 -5.59
C ASN A 35 0.86 -6.50 -4.13
N VAL A 36 0.16 -5.67 -3.35
CA VAL A 36 -0.21 -6.03 -1.98
C VAL A 36 -1.47 -6.89 -2.06
N PRO A 37 -1.43 -8.16 -1.62
CA PRO A 37 -2.56 -9.06 -1.76
C PRO A 37 -3.76 -8.61 -0.93
N GLY A 38 -4.95 -8.60 -1.54
CA GLY A 38 -6.18 -8.25 -0.85
C GLY A 38 -6.38 -6.76 -0.59
N PHE A 39 -5.47 -5.91 -1.02
CA PHE A 39 -5.62 -4.45 -0.90
C PHE A 39 -6.42 -3.96 -2.11
N LEU A 40 -7.74 -4.15 -2.06
CA LEU A 40 -8.63 -3.96 -3.21
C LEU A 40 -9.39 -2.64 -3.19
N SER A 41 -9.40 -1.95 -2.07
CA SER A 41 -10.09 -0.67 -1.93
C SER A 41 -9.38 0.22 -0.91
N VAL A 42 -9.61 1.52 -1.03
CA VAL A 42 -9.08 2.50 -0.08
C VAL A 42 -10.09 3.62 0.08
N GLU A 43 -10.24 4.10 1.31
CA GLU A 43 -11.02 5.29 1.58
C GLU A 43 -10.11 6.51 1.43
N HIS A 44 -10.53 7.45 0.60
CA HIS A 44 -9.83 8.71 0.39
C HIS A 44 -10.86 9.84 0.30
N GLU A 45 -10.68 10.85 1.13
CA GLU A 45 -11.60 12.00 1.20
C GLU A 45 -13.05 11.58 1.44
N GLY A 46 -13.25 10.58 2.29
CA GLY A 46 -14.58 10.08 2.65
C GLY A 46 -15.23 9.16 1.63
N ILE A 47 -14.53 8.84 0.55
CA ILE A 47 -15.05 7.98 -0.52
C ILE A 47 -14.19 6.73 -0.62
N VAL A 48 -14.86 5.56 -0.70
CA VAL A 48 -14.17 4.28 -0.91
C VAL A 48 -13.98 4.08 -2.41
N HIS A 49 -12.73 3.93 -2.82
CA HIS A 49 -12.34 3.69 -4.22
C HIS A 49 -11.80 2.28 -4.37
N ARG A 50 -12.11 1.64 -5.47
CA ARG A 50 -11.38 0.42 -5.85
C ARG A 50 -9.96 0.82 -6.21
N CYS A 51 -9.00 -0.03 -5.85
CA CYS A 51 -7.60 0.32 -6.05
C CYS A 51 -6.71 -0.88 -6.29
N VAL A 52 -5.50 -0.57 -6.73
CA VAL A 52 -4.36 -1.50 -6.75
C VAL A 52 -3.28 -0.86 -5.90
N ALA A 53 -2.71 -1.61 -4.99
CA ALA A 53 -1.63 -1.14 -4.14
C ALA A 53 -0.35 -1.90 -4.44
N LEU A 54 0.76 -1.18 -4.53
CA LEU A 54 2.08 -1.72 -4.82
C LEU A 54 3.05 -1.37 -3.71
N CYS A 55 3.91 -2.31 -3.36
CA CYS A 55 4.98 -2.09 -2.39
C CYS A 55 6.27 -2.75 -2.90
N ALA A 56 7.40 -2.37 -2.31
CA ALA A 56 8.67 -2.99 -2.69
C ALA A 56 8.70 -4.46 -2.28
N GLU A 57 9.32 -5.29 -3.13
CA GLU A 57 9.60 -6.67 -2.77
C GLU A 57 10.70 -6.71 -1.71
N ASN A 58 10.51 -7.55 -0.69
CA ASN A 58 11.51 -7.74 0.35
C ASN A 58 12.58 -8.73 -0.14
N GLY A 59 13.54 -8.23 -0.90
CA GLY A 59 14.65 -9.04 -1.37
C GLY A 59 15.99 -8.44 -1.03
N SER A 60 16.02 -7.30 -0.35
CA SER A 60 17.27 -6.63 -0.04
C SER A 60 17.61 -6.74 1.44
N ASP A 61 18.89 -6.64 1.74
CA ASP A 61 19.40 -6.57 3.11
C ASP A 61 18.95 -5.32 3.86
N LYS A 62 18.33 -4.39 3.15
CA LYS A 62 17.80 -3.18 3.74
C LYS A 62 16.37 -3.41 4.22
N LYS A 63 16.18 -3.34 5.53
CA LYS A 63 14.83 -3.42 6.11
C LYS A 63 14.23 -2.01 6.13
N PRO A 64 13.29 -1.70 5.24
CA PRO A 64 12.65 -0.38 5.28
C PRO A 64 11.81 -0.25 6.55
N PRO A 65 11.59 0.99 7.04
CA PRO A 65 10.76 1.20 8.22
C PRO A 65 9.30 0.81 7.94
N LEU A 66 8.59 0.42 8.99
CA LEU A 66 7.17 0.10 8.90
C LEU A 66 6.37 1.28 8.38
N ASN A 67 5.40 0.97 7.52
CA ASN A 67 4.45 1.96 7.02
C ASN A 67 3.11 1.74 7.75
N VAL A 68 2.96 2.40 8.88
CA VAL A 68 1.80 2.20 9.74
C VAL A 68 0.51 2.63 9.05
N ALA A 69 0.51 3.79 8.40
CA ALA A 69 -0.68 4.30 7.73
C ALA A 69 -1.15 3.33 6.63
N ALA A 70 -0.25 2.87 5.79
CA ALA A 70 -0.59 1.91 4.73
C ALA A 70 -1.04 0.56 5.30
N THR A 71 -0.44 0.10 6.38
CA THR A 71 -0.83 -1.14 7.05
C THR A 71 -2.25 -1.05 7.59
N ILE A 72 -2.61 0.06 8.20
CA ILE A 72 -3.98 0.30 8.70
C ILE A 72 -4.98 0.29 7.54
N LEU A 73 -4.66 0.97 6.44
CA LEU A 73 -5.52 1.00 5.27
C LEU A 73 -5.71 -0.38 4.66
N TRP A 74 -4.64 -1.17 4.64
CA TRP A 74 -4.71 -2.55 4.17
C TRP A 74 -5.61 -3.40 5.05
N ASP A 75 -5.47 -3.28 6.36
CA ASP A 75 -6.34 -3.99 7.31
C ASP A 75 -7.81 -3.63 7.09
N LEU A 76 -8.11 -2.33 6.93
CA LEU A 76 -9.47 -1.87 6.66
C LEU A 76 -10.00 -2.41 5.33
N ALA A 77 -9.17 -2.45 4.29
CA ALA A 77 -9.55 -3.00 2.99
C ALA A 77 -9.85 -4.50 3.08
N LEU A 78 -9.02 -5.26 3.79
CA LEU A 78 -9.23 -6.68 3.98
C LEU A 78 -10.53 -6.95 4.73
N ARG A 79 -10.84 -6.18 5.75
CA ARG A 79 -12.09 -6.31 6.50
C ARG A 79 -13.31 -5.97 5.65
N ARG A 80 -13.20 -4.90 4.86
CA ARG A 80 -14.30 -4.42 4.01
C ARG A 80 -14.61 -5.37 2.87
N ASP A 81 -13.58 -5.85 2.18
CA ASP A 81 -13.74 -6.60 0.94
C ASP A 81 -13.73 -8.11 1.14
N LEU A 82 -13.00 -8.62 2.12
CA LEU A 82 -12.80 -10.05 2.32
C LEU A 82 -13.29 -10.54 3.68
N GLY A 83 -13.71 -9.64 4.56
CA GLY A 83 -14.19 -9.99 5.90
C GLY A 83 -13.12 -10.54 6.83
N ILE A 84 -11.84 -10.33 6.49
CA ILE A 84 -10.71 -10.77 7.29
C ILE A 84 -9.89 -9.55 7.69
N GLY A 85 -9.07 -9.67 8.73
CA GLY A 85 -8.18 -8.61 9.14
C GLY A 85 -6.75 -9.12 9.18
N LEU A 86 -5.82 -8.20 9.41
CA LEU A 86 -4.41 -8.54 9.58
C LEU A 86 -4.15 -9.19 10.94
N ILE A 87 -5.03 -9.00 11.91
CA ILE A 87 -4.92 -9.61 13.21
C ILE A 87 -5.62 -10.97 13.17
N GLY A 88 -4.88 -12.06 13.37
CA GLY A 88 -5.44 -13.40 13.38
C GLY A 88 -6.33 -13.66 14.59
N ARG A 89 -6.99 -14.82 14.61
CA ARG A 89 -7.94 -15.22 15.67
C ARG A 89 -7.32 -15.23 17.07
N ASN A 90 -6.02 -15.43 17.14
CA ASN A 90 -5.27 -15.44 18.40
C ASN A 90 -4.66 -14.08 18.74
N GLY A 91 -5.08 -13.01 18.06
CA GLY A 91 -4.57 -11.67 18.26
C GLY A 91 -3.20 -11.40 17.66
N THR A 92 -2.64 -12.36 16.93
CA THR A 92 -1.34 -12.20 16.27
C THR A 92 -1.51 -11.51 14.92
N ARG A 93 -0.74 -10.46 14.70
CA ARG A 93 -0.75 -9.77 13.40
C ARG A 93 -0.13 -10.65 12.32
N ALA A 94 -0.83 -10.80 11.20
CA ALA A 94 -0.39 -11.66 10.12
C ALA A 94 0.75 -11.04 9.30
N ASP A 95 0.72 -9.70 9.07
CA ASP A 95 1.72 -9.04 8.24
C ASP A 95 1.69 -7.52 8.47
N ASP A 96 2.76 -6.86 8.02
CA ASP A 96 2.90 -5.41 8.04
C ASP A 96 3.48 -4.95 6.70
N LEU A 97 3.07 -3.76 6.26
CA LEU A 97 3.68 -3.13 5.12
C LEU A 97 4.86 -2.27 5.57
N ALA A 98 5.94 -2.32 4.81
CA ALA A 98 7.15 -1.56 5.08
C ALA A 98 7.57 -0.79 3.82
N GLY A 99 8.22 0.35 4.02
CA GLY A 99 8.62 1.21 2.93
C GLY A 99 7.44 1.95 2.29
N PRO A 100 7.68 2.65 1.18
CA PRO A 100 6.61 3.36 0.48
C PRO A 100 5.58 2.40 -0.11
N VAL A 101 4.32 2.83 -0.11
CA VAL A 101 3.21 2.08 -0.73
C VAL A 101 2.50 3.01 -1.71
N ALA A 102 2.40 2.58 -2.96
CA ALA A 102 1.74 3.32 -4.02
C ALA A 102 0.34 2.77 -4.23
N ILE A 103 -0.65 3.65 -4.30
CA ILE A 103 -2.05 3.27 -4.50
C ILE A 103 -2.58 3.94 -5.76
N PHE A 104 -3.07 3.12 -6.68
CA PHE A 104 -3.73 3.58 -7.90
C PHE A 104 -5.22 3.30 -7.80
N PHE A 105 -6.05 4.30 -8.08
CA PHE A 105 -7.48 4.10 -8.15
C PHE A 105 -7.81 3.35 -9.44
N ALA A 106 -8.61 2.30 -9.29
CA ALA A 106 -9.14 1.55 -10.43
C ALA A 106 -10.51 2.12 -10.81
N ASN A 107 -10.74 2.27 -12.08
CA ASN A 107 -12.02 2.73 -12.59
C ASN A 107 -13.01 1.57 -12.69
#